data_c34806aa8e4e1d462e06614c6752cfe5
#
_entry.id   c34806aa8e4e1d462e06614c6752cfe5
#
_cell.length_a   1.000
_cell.length_b   1.000
_cell.length_c   1.000
_cell.angle_alpha   90.00
_cell.angle_beta   90.00
_cell.angle_gamma   90.00
#
_symmetry.space_group_name_H-M   'P 1'
#
loop_
_entity.id
_entity.type
_entity.pdbx_description
1 polymer ?
#
loop_
_entity_poly.entity_id
_entity_poly.type
_entity_poly.pdbx_seq_one_letter_code
_entity_poly.pdbx_strand_id
1 'polypeptide(L)'
;MGFGRCFVPIYQSHPNVESVAICDANPTLLKEIGDRHSVGIRFSSLEEVLADEGIDAVHLLTPVPLHVDHTLAVLNAGKHCACAVPAATELDGLQRIIDARRKANKVYMLMETAAYSREFLFVRDMHLRGEFGPLTFLRGFYTQDLEGDFPPYWYPMPPMHYITHAVAPILALTETRATRVSCFGAGVLRPDLQRPGGNTFPLQHATFQLEGTLAIAEVTRSWFQVARSFVEAFSVYGERKSFEWPLLHDEDPVVFTLDDERPAKRRDATYKRVSIPFRPDLLPAELAQFADGDHGGSHPHLVNEFISSIVENRMSAIDAVRASNWTATGICANESSLRNGEPIEIPSFGSVNP
;
A
#
# COMPACT_ATOMS: atom_id res chain seq x y z
N MET A 1 18.78 1.87 -2.40
CA MET A 1 18.64 2.52 -1.05
C MET A 1 17.89 3.87 -1.09
N GLY A 2 17.35 4.34 -2.22
CA GLY A 2 16.60 5.61 -2.26
C GLY A 2 15.55 5.73 -1.16
N PHE A 3 14.39 5.13 -1.36
CA PHE A 3 13.31 5.08 -0.35
C PHE A 3 13.67 4.22 0.88
N GLY A 4 14.37 3.09 0.68
CA GLY A 4 14.68 2.15 1.75
C GLY A 4 15.49 2.69 2.94
N ARG A 5 16.20 3.81 2.75
CA ARG A 5 17.00 4.43 3.82
C ARG A 5 16.19 4.87 5.03
N CYS A 6 14.90 5.22 4.85
CA CYS A 6 14.04 5.68 5.95
C CYS A 6 13.68 4.55 6.94
N PHE A 7 13.75 3.29 6.51
CA PHE A 7 13.47 2.14 7.37
C PHE A 7 14.65 1.71 8.24
N VAL A 8 15.88 2.05 7.86
CA VAL A 8 17.09 1.62 8.59
C VAL A 8 17.04 1.99 10.07
N PRO A 9 16.84 3.25 10.46
CA PRO A 9 16.82 3.63 11.89
C PRO A 9 15.64 3.00 12.63
N ILE A 10 14.52 2.72 11.95
CA ILE A 10 13.35 2.10 12.58
C ILE A 10 13.67 0.64 12.94
N TYR A 11 14.27 -0.14 12.01
CA TYR A 11 14.72 -1.49 12.30
C TYR A 11 15.80 -1.52 13.39
N GLN A 12 16.77 -0.59 13.36
CA GLN A 12 17.82 -0.50 14.38
C GLN A 12 17.27 -0.20 15.78
N SER A 13 16.13 0.47 15.88
CA SER A 13 15.49 0.82 17.15
C SER A 13 14.49 -0.22 17.62
N HIS A 14 14.14 -1.21 16.80
CA HIS A 14 13.12 -2.19 17.17
C HIS A 14 13.66 -3.18 18.22
N PRO A 15 12.96 -3.39 19.36
CA PRO A 15 13.49 -4.17 20.49
C PRO A 15 13.77 -5.65 20.17
N ASN A 16 13.15 -6.20 19.14
CA ASN A 16 13.34 -7.59 18.70
C ASN A 16 14.24 -7.71 17.44
N VAL A 17 15.00 -6.67 17.08
CA VAL A 17 15.98 -6.70 15.99
C VAL A 17 17.38 -6.59 16.59
N GLU A 18 18.16 -7.65 16.43
CA GLU A 18 19.53 -7.71 16.97
C GLU A 18 20.50 -6.90 16.09
N SER A 19 20.39 -7.02 14.79
CA SER A 19 21.26 -6.34 13.83
C SER A 19 20.53 -6.00 12.55
N VAL A 20 21.05 -4.99 11.83
CA VAL A 20 20.55 -4.56 10.54
C VAL A 20 21.69 -4.60 9.53
N ALA A 21 21.43 -5.24 8.40
CA ALA A 21 22.25 -5.21 7.21
C ALA A 21 21.61 -4.36 6.12
N ILE A 22 22.40 -3.80 5.23
CA ILE A 22 21.91 -3.10 4.03
C ILE A 22 22.50 -3.70 2.77
N CYS A 23 21.71 -3.68 1.70
CA CYS A 23 22.11 -4.15 0.38
C CYS A 23 21.75 -3.14 -0.68
N ASP A 24 22.69 -2.79 -1.55
CA ASP A 24 22.44 -2.00 -2.74
C ASP A 24 23.53 -2.28 -3.81
N ALA A 25 23.13 -2.46 -5.05
CA ALA A 25 24.04 -2.65 -6.17
C ALA A 25 24.87 -1.38 -6.50
N ASN A 26 24.42 -0.20 -6.01
CA ASN A 26 25.17 1.03 -6.14
C ASN A 26 26.15 1.21 -4.97
N PRO A 27 27.47 1.04 -5.18
CA PRO A 27 28.45 1.06 -4.09
C PRO A 27 28.55 2.44 -3.41
N THR A 28 28.25 3.52 -4.13
CA THR A 28 28.26 4.87 -3.56
C THR A 28 27.11 5.05 -2.57
N LEU A 29 25.88 4.65 -2.94
CA LEU A 29 24.73 4.70 -2.05
C LEU A 29 24.90 3.74 -0.87
N LEU A 30 25.43 2.54 -1.11
CA LEU A 30 25.69 1.55 -0.08
C LEU A 30 26.66 2.10 0.98
N LYS A 31 27.74 2.75 0.53
CA LYS A 31 28.70 3.41 1.42
C LYS A 31 28.05 4.58 2.18
N GLU A 32 27.38 5.50 1.47
CA GLU A 32 26.78 6.69 2.07
C GLU A 32 25.77 6.34 3.16
N ILE A 33 24.83 5.43 2.87
CA ILE A 33 23.78 5.05 3.79
C ILE A 33 24.34 4.23 4.97
N GLY A 34 25.29 3.32 4.68
CA GLY A 34 25.96 2.54 5.71
C GLY A 34 26.74 3.40 6.70
N ASP A 35 27.44 4.42 6.22
CA ASP A 35 28.19 5.35 7.09
C ASP A 35 27.24 6.26 7.87
N ARG A 36 26.18 6.79 7.22
CA ARG A 36 25.16 7.66 7.84
C ARG A 36 24.46 6.99 9.02
N HIS A 37 24.10 5.72 8.88
CA HIS A 37 23.36 4.96 9.90
C HIS A 37 24.24 4.00 10.70
N SER A 38 25.56 4.07 10.55
CA SER A 38 26.51 3.21 11.26
C SER A 38 26.24 1.71 11.05
N VAL A 39 25.79 1.32 9.85
CA VAL A 39 25.54 -0.08 9.49
C VAL A 39 26.85 -0.70 9.01
N GLY A 40 27.34 -1.71 9.76
CA GLY A 40 28.59 -2.42 9.45
C GLY A 40 28.42 -3.53 8.42
N ILE A 41 27.28 -4.22 8.43
CA ILE A 41 27.00 -5.36 7.52
C ILE A 41 26.42 -4.83 6.22
N ARG A 42 27.14 -5.02 5.11
CA ARG A 42 26.80 -4.43 3.81
C ARG A 42 27.02 -5.44 2.70
N PHE A 43 26.01 -5.60 1.85
CA PHE A 43 26.02 -6.51 0.70
C PHE A 43 25.87 -5.74 -0.61
N SER A 44 26.46 -6.24 -1.67
CA SER A 44 26.37 -5.65 -3.01
C SER A 44 25.31 -6.31 -3.90
N SER A 45 24.81 -7.48 -3.49
CA SER A 45 23.78 -8.22 -4.23
C SER A 45 22.83 -8.96 -3.31
N LEU A 46 21.66 -9.32 -3.85
CA LEU A 46 20.66 -10.14 -3.13
C LEU A 46 21.22 -11.54 -2.85
N GLU A 47 21.99 -12.10 -3.77
CA GLU A 47 22.61 -13.42 -3.63
C GLU A 47 23.53 -13.49 -2.39
N GLU A 48 24.30 -12.45 -2.14
CA GLU A 48 25.13 -12.35 -0.92
C GLU A 48 24.27 -12.32 0.35
N VAL A 49 23.17 -11.56 0.35
CA VAL A 49 22.21 -11.52 1.47
C VAL A 49 21.57 -12.91 1.72
N LEU A 50 21.21 -13.61 0.65
CA LEU A 50 20.57 -14.91 0.76
C LEU A 50 21.50 -16.02 1.23
N ALA A 51 22.80 -15.91 0.92
CA ALA A 51 23.85 -16.85 1.34
C ALA A 51 24.26 -16.67 2.81
N ASP A 52 24.00 -15.52 3.41
CA ASP A 52 24.37 -15.24 4.80
C ASP A 52 23.34 -15.88 5.77
N GLU A 53 23.80 -16.85 6.57
CA GLU A 53 22.96 -17.57 7.55
C GLU A 53 22.54 -16.69 8.73
N GLY A 54 23.22 -15.58 8.98
CA GLY A 54 22.91 -14.60 10.03
C GLY A 54 21.73 -13.67 9.68
N ILE A 55 21.21 -13.74 8.45
CA ILE A 55 20.06 -12.94 8.01
C ILE A 55 18.76 -13.76 8.08
N ASP A 56 17.86 -13.42 8.99
CA ASP A 56 16.55 -14.10 9.16
C ASP A 56 15.47 -13.56 8.24
N ALA A 57 15.52 -12.26 7.92
CA ALA A 57 14.46 -11.54 7.21
C ALA A 57 15.02 -10.52 6.22
N VAL A 58 14.31 -10.30 5.13
CA VAL A 58 14.68 -9.34 4.08
C VAL A 58 13.51 -8.40 3.79
N HIS A 59 13.76 -7.09 3.79
CA HIS A 59 12.83 -6.08 3.31
C HIS A 59 13.25 -5.65 1.89
N LEU A 60 12.45 -6.05 0.90
CA LEU A 60 12.67 -5.78 -0.51
C LEU A 60 12.09 -4.40 -0.89
N LEU A 61 12.97 -3.51 -1.33
CA LEU A 61 12.66 -2.18 -1.87
C LEU A 61 13.33 -2.01 -3.24
N THR A 62 13.36 -3.09 -3.98
CA THR A 62 13.94 -3.19 -5.32
C THR A 62 12.97 -2.63 -6.37
N PRO A 63 13.40 -2.44 -7.64
CA PRO A 63 12.48 -2.06 -8.70
C PRO A 63 11.30 -3.02 -8.85
N VAL A 64 10.09 -2.46 -9.05
CA VAL A 64 8.82 -3.21 -9.13
C VAL A 64 8.88 -4.46 -10.02
N PRO A 65 9.49 -4.43 -11.22
CA PRO A 65 9.57 -5.64 -12.07
C PRO A 65 10.32 -6.82 -11.44
N LEU A 66 11.11 -6.58 -10.38
CA LEU A 66 11.89 -7.61 -9.69
C LEU A 66 11.20 -8.16 -8.44
N HIS A 67 10.06 -7.59 -8.02
CA HIS A 67 9.43 -7.95 -6.74
C HIS A 67 9.09 -9.42 -6.65
N VAL A 68 8.50 -10.02 -7.70
CA VAL A 68 8.14 -11.44 -7.70
C VAL A 68 9.38 -12.31 -7.56
N ASP A 69 10.37 -12.16 -8.46
CA ASP A 69 11.53 -13.04 -8.48
C ASP A 69 12.39 -12.88 -7.22
N HIS A 70 12.55 -11.67 -6.71
CA HIS A 70 13.26 -11.44 -5.44
C HIS A 70 12.49 -12.01 -4.24
N THR A 71 11.15 -11.85 -4.18
CA THR A 71 10.34 -12.47 -3.14
C THR A 71 10.47 -13.99 -3.13
N LEU A 72 10.41 -14.62 -4.33
CA LEU A 72 10.60 -16.05 -4.47
C LEU A 72 12.00 -16.49 -4.01
N ALA A 73 13.02 -15.74 -4.37
CA ALA A 73 14.41 -16.03 -3.96
C ALA A 73 14.56 -15.96 -2.43
N VAL A 74 14.03 -14.91 -1.78
CA VAL A 74 14.05 -14.75 -0.33
C VAL A 74 13.33 -15.91 0.39
N LEU A 75 12.10 -16.23 -0.04
CA LEU A 75 11.31 -17.30 0.56
C LEU A 75 11.96 -18.67 0.35
N ASN A 76 12.50 -18.94 -0.85
CA ASN A 76 13.19 -20.21 -1.15
C ASN A 76 14.50 -20.37 -0.37
N ALA A 77 15.14 -19.27 0.01
CA ALA A 77 16.30 -19.29 0.90
C ALA A 77 15.91 -19.49 2.38
N GLY A 78 14.62 -19.69 2.68
CA GLY A 78 14.14 -19.94 4.04
C GLY A 78 14.11 -18.68 4.92
N LYS A 79 14.07 -17.49 4.33
CA LYS A 79 14.05 -16.21 5.04
C LYS A 79 12.66 -15.58 5.00
N HIS A 80 12.31 -14.77 6.02
CA HIS A 80 11.10 -13.97 6.04
C HIS A 80 11.20 -12.82 5.03
N CYS A 81 10.10 -12.41 4.43
CA CYS A 81 10.08 -11.41 3.36
C CYS A 81 9.07 -10.30 3.61
N ALA A 82 9.53 -9.08 3.76
CA ALA A 82 8.73 -7.87 3.57
C ALA A 82 8.98 -7.36 2.14
N CYS A 83 7.93 -6.97 1.42
CA CYS A 83 8.06 -6.47 0.05
C CYS A 83 7.33 -5.14 -0.10
N ALA A 84 7.99 -4.16 -0.74
CA ALA A 84 7.34 -2.93 -1.14
C ALA A 84 6.22 -3.19 -2.18
N VAL A 85 5.33 -2.24 -2.31
CA VAL A 85 4.19 -2.30 -3.25
C VAL A 85 4.60 -1.96 -4.69
N PRO A 86 3.85 -2.50 -5.66
CA PRO A 86 2.90 -3.61 -5.59
C PRO A 86 3.60 -4.95 -5.47
N ALA A 87 2.89 -6.00 -5.03
CA ALA A 87 3.50 -7.34 -4.91
C ALA A 87 3.97 -7.91 -6.26
N ALA A 88 3.21 -7.64 -7.32
CA ALA A 88 3.48 -8.09 -8.69
C ALA A 88 2.84 -7.15 -9.72
N THR A 89 3.18 -7.33 -10.99
CA THR A 89 2.55 -6.66 -12.13
C THR A 89 1.70 -7.60 -13.00
N GLU A 90 1.67 -8.90 -12.64
CA GLU A 90 0.93 -9.95 -13.34
C GLU A 90 0.28 -10.91 -12.34
N LEU A 91 -0.89 -11.46 -12.68
CA LEU A 91 -1.66 -12.35 -11.81
C LEU A 91 -0.92 -13.65 -11.47
N ASP A 92 -0.17 -14.21 -12.42
CA ASP A 92 0.64 -15.41 -12.19
C ASP A 92 1.69 -15.19 -11.09
N GLY A 93 2.33 -14.04 -11.09
CA GLY A 93 3.30 -13.66 -10.07
C GLY A 93 2.72 -13.70 -8.64
N LEU A 94 1.46 -13.29 -8.49
CA LEU A 94 0.76 -13.32 -7.20
C LEU A 94 0.56 -14.76 -6.69
N GLN A 95 0.15 -15.68 -7.57
CA GLN A 95 -0.02 -17.09 -7.21
C GLN A 95 1.33 -17.72 -6.83
N ARG A 96 2.38 -17.42 -7.57
CA ARG A 96 3.75 -17.90 -7.28
C ARG A 96 4.25 -17.43 -5.90
N ILE A 97 3.97 -16.20 -5.51
CA ILE A 97 4.30 -15.68 -4.16
C ILE A 97 3.57 -16.46 -3.07
N ILE A 98 2.26 -16.71 -3.24
CA ILE A 98 1.47 -17.49 -2.28
C ILE A 98 2.04 -18.91 -2.12
N ASP A 99 2.33 -19.57 -3.24
CA ASP A 99 2.83 -20.93 -3.23
C ASP A 99 4.23 -21.03 -2.59
N ALA A 100 5.11 -20.10 -2.92
CA ALA A 100 6.43 -20.02 -2.31
C ALA A 100 6.35 -19.75 -0.80
N ARG A 101 5.47 -18.83 -0.37
CA ARG A 101 5.24 -18.53 1.05
C ARG A 101 4.75 -19.77 1.80
N ARG A 102 3.76 -20.50 1.23
CA ARG A 102 3.24 -21.74 1.83
C ARG A 102 4.33 -22.79 1.97
N LYS A 103 5.13 -23.00 0.91
CA LYS A 103 6.24 -23.95 0.90
C LYS A 103 7.34 -23.61 1.91
N ALA A 104 7.72 -22.33 1.98
CA ALA A 104 8.78 -21.85 2.89
C ALA A 104 8.35 -21.84 4.36
N ASN A 105 7.04 -21.75 4.63
CA ASN A 105 6.47 -21.55 5.97
C ASN A 105 7.11 -20.34 6.69
N LYS A 106 7.35 -19.26 5.95
CA LYS A 106 7.92 -18.01 6.45
C LYS A 106 6.87 -16.90 6.40
N VAL A 107 7.07 -15.85 7.18
CA VAL A 107 6.24 -14.64 7.11
C VAL A 107 6.54 -13.93 5.79
N TYR A 108 5.49 -13.57 5.08
CA TYR A 108 5.50 -12.58 4.00
C TYR A 108 4.61 -11.42 4.40
N MET A 109 5.02 -10.19 4.13
CA MET A 109 4.20 -9.00 4.34
C MET A 109 4.39 -8.01 3.20
N LEU A 110 3.27 -7.53 2.65
CA LEU A 110 3.30 -6.37 1.75
C LEU A 110 3.36 -5.09 2.60
N MET A 111 4.32 -4.24 2.32
CA MET A 111 4.58 -3.02 3.08
C MET A 111 3.75 -1.84 2.55
N GLU A 112 2.41 -1.97 2.67
CA GLU A 112 1.45 -0.97 2.20
C GLU A 112 1.25 0.13 3.24
N THR A 113 1.82 1.28 2.99
CA THR A 113 1.84 2.42 3.90
C THR A 113 0.46 3.00 4.19
N ALA A 114 -0.42 3.05 3.19
CA ALA A 114 -1.75 3.65 3.34
C ALA A 114 -2.65 2.92 4.34
N ALA A 115 -2.41 1.61 4.56
CA ALA A 115 -3.14 0.79 5.53
C ALA A 115 -2.69 1.01 7.00
N TYR A 116 -1.67 1.85 7.21
CA TYR A 116 -1.15 2.21 8.53
C TYR A 116 -0.97 3.72 8.73
N SER A 117 -1.44 4.55 7.80
CA SER A 117 -1.46 6.00 8.00
C SER A 117 -2.35 6.39 9.20
N ARG A 118 -2.02 7.48 9.87
CA ARG A 118 -2.84 7.97 11.00
C ARG A 118 -4.30 8.19 10.62
N GLU A 119 -4.54 8.64 9.40
CA GLU A 119 -5.89 8.83 8.86
C GLU A 119 -6.64 7.51 8.73
N PHE A 120 -5.97 6.47 8.21
CA PHE A 120 -6.56 5.13 8.13
C PHE A 120 -6.83 4.56 9.52
N LEU A 121 -5.89 4.66 10.45
CA LEU A 121 -6.05 4.17 11.82
C LEU A 121 -7.23 4.87 12.52
N PHE A 122 -7.38 6.17 12.33
CA PHE A 122 -8.52 6.93 12.85
C PHE A 122 -9.86 6.46 12.28
N VAL A 123 -9.94 6.32 10.96
CA VAL A 123 -11.16 5.87 10.27
C VAL A 123 -11.50 4.42 10.63
N ARG A 124 -10.49 3.55 10.76
CA ARG A 124 -10.66 2.17 11.23
C ARG A 124 -11.26 2.13 12.64
N ASP A 125 -10.74 2.94 13.56
CA ASP A 125 -11.28 3.02 14.91
C ASP A 125 -12.74 3.49 14.92
N MET A 126 -13.12 4.47 14.10
CA MET A 126 -14.50 4.89 13.91
C MET A 126 -15.38 3.74 13.37
N HIS A 127 -14.87 3.00 12.38
CA HIS A 127 -15.57 1.87 11.78
C HIS A 127 -15.82 0.75 12.80
N LEU A 128 -14.80 0.37 13.55
CA LEU A 128 -14.91 -0.65 14.61
C LEU A 128 -15.90 -0.27 15.71
N ARG A 129 -16.05 1.03 16.00
CA ARG A 129 -17.10 1.53 16.90
C ARG A 129 -18.49 1.61 16.26
N GLY A 130 -18.60 1.23 14.98
CA GLY A 130 -19.85 1.24 14.22
C GLY A 130 -20.37 2.64 13.90
N GLU A 131 -19.54 3.67 13.96
CA GLU A 131 -19.99 5.07 13.83
C GLU A 131 -20.52 5.41 12.44
N PHE A 132 -19.98 4.78 11.38
CA PHE A 132 -20.44 5.01 10.00
C PHE A 132 -21.84 4.41 9.74
N GLY A 133 -22.26 3.37 10.47
CA GLY A 133 -23.37 2.52 10.06
C GLY A 133 -23.01 1.68 8.83
N PRO A 134 -23.99 1.16 8.09
CA PRO A 134 -23.74 0.50 6.81
C PRO A 134 -22.95 1.41 5.85
N LEU A 135 -21.88 0.87 5.28
CA LEU A 135 -21.10 1.58 4.26
C LEU A 135 -21.83 1.51 2.90
N THR A 136 -21.82 2.60 2.16
CA THR A 136 -22.49 2.70 0.84
C THR A 136 -21.51 2.99 -0.29
N PHE A 137 -20.52 3.84 -0.04
CA PHE A 137 -19.57 4.27 -1.04
C PHE A 137 -18.19 4.53 -0.43
N LEU A 138 -17.14 4.10 -1.12
CA LEU A 138 -15.76 4.30 -0.72
C LEU A 138 -14.97 4.84 -1.90
N ARG A 139 -14.08 5.78 -1.63
CA ARG A 139 -13.32 6.47 -2.65
C ARG A 139 -11.85 6.45 -2.34
N GLY A 140 -11.02 6.06 -3.31
CA GLY A 140 -9.56 6.22 -3.28
C GLY A 140 -9.10 7.21 -4.35
N PHE A 141 -8.15 8.06 -4.00
CA PHE A 141 -7.62 9.04 -4.94
C PHE A 141 -6.11 9.19 -4.72
N TYR A 142 -5.34 8.82 -5.75
CA TYR A 142 -3.90 8.93 -5.69
C TYR A 142 -3.36 9.64 -6.93
N THR A 143 -2.77 10.81 -6.73
CA THR A 143 -2.06 11.54 -7.78
C THR A 143 -0.61 11.72 -7.43
N GLN A 144 0.23 11.53 -8.42
CA GLN A 144 1.66 11.75 -8.36
C GLN A 144 2.15 12.11 -9.74
N ASP A 145 3.08 13.03 -9.85
CA ASP A 145 3.77 13.33 -11.09
C ASP A 145 5.14 12.64 -11.07
N LEU A 146 5.38 11.79 -12.06
CA LEU A 146 6.65 11.06 -12.20
C LEU A 146 7.64 11.77 -13.12
N GLU A 147 7.30 12.94 -13.64
CA GLU A 147 8.24 13.71 -14.46
C GLU A 147 9.39 14.24 -13.60
N GLY A 148 10.61 14.12 -14.12
CA GLY A 148 11.81 14.62 -13.45
C GLY A 148 12.64 13.52 -12.78
N ASP A 149 12.54 13.38 -11.46
CA ASP A 149 13.52 12.62 -10.68
C ASP A 149 13.21 11.12 -10.51
N PHE A 150 12.12 10.63 -11.11
CA PHE A 150 11.80 9.22 -10.99
C PHE A 150 12.63 8.33 -11.93
N PRO A 151 13.09 7.15 -11.45
CA PRO A 151 13.82 6.19 -12.27
C PRO A 151 13.05 5.78 -13.53
N PRO A 152 13.71 5.59 -14.67
CA PRO A 152 13.06 5.31 -15.96
C PRO A 152 12.15 4.06 -16.00
N TYR A 153 12.35 3.09 -15.10
CA TYR A 153 11.51 1.89 -15.03
C TYR A 153 10.08 2.14 -14.60
N TRP A 154 9.76 3.32 -14.05
CA TRP A 154 8.41 3.72 -13.70
C TRP A 154 7.57 4.10 -14.91
N TYR A 155 8.19 4.68 -15.94
CA TYR A 155 7.48 5.26 -17.08
C TYR A 155 6.59 4.28 -17.86
N PRO A 156 7.00 3.00 -18.11
CA PRO A 156 6.16 2.05 -18.82
C PRO A 156 5.03 1.47 -17.96
N MET A 157 5.05 1.66 -16.64
CA MET A 157 4.06 1.04 -15.76
C MET A 157 2.72 1.78 -15.82
N PRO A 158 1.59 1.07 -16.04
CA PRO A 158 0.26 1.67 -16.00
C PRO A 158 -0.07 2.25 -14.62
N PRO A 159 -0.79 3.38 -14.52
CA PRO A 159 -1.17 3.95 -13.24
C PRO A 159 -1.85 2.95 -12.30
N MET A 160 -2.77 2.12 -12.82
CA MET A 160 -3.48 1.12 -12.03
C MET A 160 -2.59 0.01 -11.46
N HIS A 161 -1.43 -0.29 -12.04
CA HIS A 161 -0.51 -1.26 -11.42
C HIS A 161 0.04 -0.81 -10.07
N TYR A 162 -0.04 0.48 -9.77
CA TYR A 162 0.39 1.05 -8.49
C TYR A 162 -0.78 1.68 -7.71
N ILE A 163 -1.90 0.96 -7.65
CA ILE A 163 -3.17 1.42 -7.06
C ILE A 163 -3.25 1.14 -5.55
N THR A 164 -2.36 0.30 -5.01
CA THR A 164 -2.52 -0.23 -3.65
C THR A 164 -2.66 0.85 -2.60
N HIS A 165 -1.94 1.96 -2.69
CA HIS A 165 -2.08 3.09 -1.76
C HIS A 165 -3.49 3.72 -1.73
N ALA A 166 -4.25 3.58 -2.81
CA ALA A 166 -5.61 4.12 -2.88
C ALA A 166 -6.70 3.08 -2.61
N VAL A 167 -6.45 1.79 -2.94
CA VAL A 167 -7.43 0.72 -2.76
C VAL A 167 -7.27 0.01 -1.42
N ALA A 168 -6.06 -0.07 -0.87
CA ALA A 168 -5.80 -0.78 0.38
C ALA A 168 -6.59 -0.21 1.58
N PRO A 169 -6.69 1.11 1.80
CA PRO A 169 -7.53 1.63 2.87
C PRO A 169 -9.00 1.16 2.76
N ILE A 170 -9.53 1.06 1.54
CA ILE A 170 -10.88 0.61 1.28
C ILE A 170 -11.05 -0.86 1.63
N LEU A 171 -10.16 -1.72 1.11
CA LEU A 171 -10.24 -3.16 1.30
C LEU A 171 -9.85 -3.59 2.71
N ALA A 172 -8.93 -2.87 3.35
CA ALA A 172 -8.57 -3.10 4.74
C ALA A 172 -9.69 -2.69 5.71
N LEU A 173 -10.41 -1.59 5.41
CA LEU A 173 -11.53 -1.13 6.25
C LEU A 173 -12.72 -2.09 6.17
N THR A 174 -13.01 -2.59 4.98
CA THR A 174 -14.16 -3.49 4.75
C THR A 174 -13.84 -4.96 4.99
N GLU A 175 -12.56 -5.30 5.23
CA GLU A 175 -12.06 -6.67 5.39
C GLU A 175 -12.52 -7.62 4.28
N THR A 176 -12.60 -7.12 3.04
CA THR A 176 -13.09 -7.86 1.90
C THR A 176 -12.12 -7.75 0.71
N ARG A 177 -12.46 -8.35 -0.41
CA ARG A 177 -11.77 -8.21 -1.69
C ARG A 177 -12.69 -7.60 -2.75
N ALA A 178 -12.11 -7.00 -3.76
CA ALA A 178 -12.86 -6.64 -4.96
C ALA A 178 -13.09 -7.91 -5.84
N THR A 179 -14.29 -7.99 -6.42
CA THR A 179 -14.70 -9.14 -7.24
C THR A 179 -14.78 -8.80 -8.71
N ARG A 180 -15.02 -7.54 -9.05
CA ARG A 180 -15.21 -7.06 -10.41
C ARG A 180 -14.80 -5.61 -10.55
N VAL A 181 -14.28 -5.24 -11.72
CA VAL A 181 -13.86 -3.88 -12.01
C VAL A 181 -14.27 -3.45 -13.41
N SER A 182 -14.68 -2.18 -13.55
CA SER A 182 -14.71 -1.43 -14.80
C SER A 182 -13.79 -0.23 -14.68
N CYS A 183 -12.88 -0.05 -15.65
CA CYS A 183 -11.88 1.00 -15.62
C CYS A 183 -11.76 1.69 -16.98
N PHE A 184 -11.60 3.01 -16.96
CA PHE A 184 -11.33 3.82 -18.15
C PHE A 184 -9.99 4.54 -18.00
N GLY A 185 -9.23 4.55 -19.09
CA GLY A 185 -8.07 5.43 -19.22
C GLY A 185 -8.50 6.78 -19.75
N ALA A 186 -7.96 7.85 -19.21
CA ALA A 186 -8.24 9.23 -19.63
C ALA A 186 -7.04 9.85 -20.34
N GLY A 187 -7.31 10.55 -21.43
CA GLY A 187 -6.28 11.24 -22.21
C GLY A 187 -5.39 10.29 -23.02
N VAL A 188 -4.32 10.86 -23.53
CA VAL A 188 -3.25 10.15 -24.26
C VAL A 188 -1.92 10.61 -23.66
N LEU A 189 -1.09 9.67 -23.30
CA LEU A 189 0.24 9.98 -22.78
C LEU A 189 1.07 10.70 -23.83
N ARG A 190 1.73 11.81 -23.45
CA ARG A 190 2.59 12.57 -24.36
C ARG A 190 3.67 11.67 -24.98
N PRO A 191 4.07 11.92 -26.25
CA PRO A 191 5.03 11.08 -26.97
C PRO A 191 6.39 10.92 -26.24
N ASP A 192 6.85 11.96 -25.54
CA ASP A 192 8.11 11.95 -24.79
C ASP A 192 8.07 11.04 -23.55
N LEU A 193 6.87 10.77 -23.02
CA LEU A 193 6.64 9.89 -21.87
C LEU A 193 6.35 8.43 -22.28
N GLN A 194 5.97 8.19 -23.53
CA GLN A 194 5.65 6.85 -24.02
C GLN A 194 6.90 5.95 -24.08
N ARG A 195 6.68 4.67 -23.80
CA ARG A 195 7.69 3.63 -23.96
C ARG A 195 7.10 2.44 -24.72
N PRO A 196 7.86 1.75 -25.59
CA PRO A 196 7.33 0.60 -26.34
C PRO A 196 6.72 -0.45 -25.41
N GLY A 197 5.47 -0.85 -25.69
CA GLY A 197 4.72 -1.82 -24.90
C GLY A 197 4.33 -1.36 -23.48
N GLY A 198 4.53 -0.08 -23.17
CA GLY A 198 4.25 0.47 -21.85
C GLY A 198 2.89 1.15 -21.72
N ASN A 199 2.77 1.95 -20.69
CA ASN A 199 1.56 2.71 -20.36
C ASN A 199 1.11 3.63 -21.50
N THR A 200 -0.21 3.72 -21.72
CA THR A 200 -0.85 4.56 -22.72
C THR A 200 -1.64 5.73 -22.12
N PHE A 201 -1.95 5.69 -20.84
CA PHE A 201 -2.81 6.66 -20.16
C PHE A 201 -2.07 7.44 -19.08
N PRO A 202 -2.18 8.76 -19.04
CA PRO A 202 -1.67 9.55 -17.91
C PRO A 202 -2.45 9.31 -16.62
N LEU A 203 -3.75 8.97 -16.74
CA LEU A 203 -4.67 8.74 -15.64
C LEU A 203 -5.61 7.58 -15.98
N GLN A 204 -5.96 6.80 -14.95
CA GLN A 204 -6.99 5.76 -15.03
C GLN A 204 -7.97 5.93 -13.85
N HIS A 205 -9.25 5.63 -14.11
CA HIS A 205 -10.33 5.65 -13.12
C HIS A 205 -11.10 4.34 -13.16
N ALA A 206 -11.28 3.71 -12.00
CA ALA A 206 -11.92 2.41 -11.86
C ALA A 206 -13.05 2.42 -10.83
N THR A 207 -14.08 1.62 -11.09
CA THR A 207 -15.15 1.30 -10.14
C THR A 207 -15.13 -0.19 -9.85
N PHE A 208 -15.20 -0.55 -8.56
CA PHE A 208 -15.10 -1.92 -8.07
C PHE A 208 -16.38 -2.36 -7.37
N GLN A 209 -16.77 -3.61 -7.60
CA GLN A 209 -17.70 -4.34 -6.74
C GLN A 209 -16.90 -5.08 -5.67
N LEU A 210 -17.39 -5.06 -4.44
CA LEU A 210 -16.76 -5.67 -3.28
C LEU A 210 -17.52 -6.94 -2.86
N GLU A 211 -16.80 -7.96 -2.39
CA GLU A 211 -17.39 -9.22 -1.94
C GLU A 211 -18.21 -9.02 -0.66
N GLY A 212 -19.38 -9.65 -0.60
CA GLY A 212 -20.20 -9.69 0.62
C GLY A 212 -20.83 -8.36 1.05
N THR A 213 -20.75 -7.31 0.24
CA THR A 213 -21.34 -5.99 0.54
C THR A 213 -22.01 -5.39 -0.68
N LEU A 214 -22.97 -4.49 -0.46
CA LEU A 214 -23.59 -3.69 -1.51
C LEU A 214 -22.87 -2.34 -1.71
N ALA A 215 -21.88 -2.03 -0.90
CA ALA A 215 -21.05 -0.85 -1.09
C ALA A 215 -20.22 -1.00 -2.38
N ILE A 216 -20.04 0.11 -3.08
CA ILE A 216 -19.14 0.20 -4.22
C ILE A 216 -17.92 1.05 -3.87
N ALA A 217 -16.82 0.77 -4.54
CA ALA A 217 -15.60 1.56 -4.42
C ALA A 217 -15.21 2.18 -5.75
N GLU A 218 -14.69 3.41 -5.74
CA GLU A 218 -14.03 4.01 -6.88
C GLU A 218 -12.59 4.35 -6.56
N VAL A 219 -11.71 4.25 -7.55
CA VAL A 219 -10.31 4.67 -7.40
C VAL A 219 -9.84 5.41 -8.64
N THR A 220 -9.20 6.56 -8.43
CA THR A 220 -8.52 7.32 -9.48
C THR A 220 -7.02 7.32 -9.22
N ARG A 221 -6.24 7.04 -10.26
CA ARG A 221 -4.78 7.05 -10.20
C ARG A 221 -4.18 7.80 -11.39
N SER A 222 -3.27 8.74 -11.15
CA SER A 222 -2.49 9.42 -12.19
C SER A 222 -1.00 9.31 -11.96
N TRP A 223 -0.24 9.25 -13.08
CA TRP A 223 1.22 9.31 -13.10
C TRP A 223 1.74 10.60 -13.74
N PHE A 224 0.96 11.21 -14.66
CA PHE A 224 1.42 12.29 -15.53
C PHE A 224 0.25 13.21 -15.88
N GLN A 225 0.57 14.40 -16.36
CA GLN A 225 -0.37 15.32 -17.03
C GLN A 225 -1.60 15.71 -16.18
N VAL A 226 -1.49 15.65 -14.86
CA VAL A 226 -2.55 16.07 -13.93
C VAL A 226 -1.99 17.14 -13.00
N ALA A 227 -2.48 18.36 -13.14
CA ALA A 227 -2.07 19.50 -12.32
C ALA A 227 -2.63 19.38 -10.90
N ARG A 228 -2.08 18.48 -10.11
CA ARG A 228 -2.43 18.23 -8.70
C ARG A 228 -1.17 17.84 -7.93
N SER A 229 -0.95 18.45 -6.79
CA SER A 229 0.11 18.01 -5.88
C SER A 229 -0.07 16.56 -5.44
N PHE A 230 1.02 15.93 -5.05
CA PHE A 230 0.99 14.56 -4.50
C PHE A 230 -0.09 14.42 -3.43
N VAL A 231 -0.86 13.34 -3.53
CA VAL A 231 -1.84 12.96 -2.52
C VAL A 231 -2.16 11.46 -2.61
N GLU A 232 -2.19 10.83 -1.45
CA GLU A 232 -2.71 9.48 -1.22
C GLU A 232 -3.94 9.63 -0.32
N ALA A 233 -5.12 9.68 -0.93
CA ALA A 233 -6.35 10.03 -0.22
C ALA A 233 -7.38 8.91 -0.31
N PHE A 234 -8.21 8.82 0.71
CA PHE A 234 -9.42 8.00 0.68
C PHE A 234 -10.58 8.73 1.39
N SER A 235 -11.80 8.38 1.04
CA SER A 235 -13.01 8.86 1.70
C SER A 235 -13.99 7.71 1.90
N VAL A 236 -14.77 7.79 2.97
CA VAL A 236 -15.70 6.73 3.40
C VAL A 236 -17.06 7.34 3.64
N TYR A 237 -18.08 6.79 2.98
CA TYR A 237 -19.46 7.25 3.10
C TYR A 237 -20.34 6.14 3.67
N GLY A 238 -20.83 6.37 4.87
CA GLY A 238 -21.77 5.49 5.56
C GLY A 238 -23.13 6.15 5.76
N GLU A 239 -24.10 5.36 6.22
CA GLU A 239 -25.47 5.82 6.43
C GLU A 239 -25.58 6.91 7.50
N ARG A 240 -24.70 6.88 8.52
CA ARG A 240 -24.73 7.80 9.67
C ARG A 240 -23.64 8.83 9.67
N LYS A 241 -22.43 8.45 9.25
CA LYS A 241 -21.26 9.33 9.16
C LYS A 241 -20.53 9.13 7.85
N SER A 242 -19.77 10.14 7.46
CA SER A 242 -18.81 10.07 6.36
C SER A 242 -17.52 10.74 6.77
N PHE A 243 -16.42 10.25 6.20
CA PHE A 243 -15.10 10.82 6.33
C PHE A 243 -14.63 11.26 4.96
N GLU A 244 -14.21 12.52 4.83
CA GLU A 244 -13.62 13.05 3.60
C GLU A 244 -12.19 13.52 3.85
N TRP A 245 -11.30 13.07 2.98
CA TRP A 245 -9.93 13.54 2.93
C TRP A 245 -9.87 15.03 2.56
N PRO A 246 -8.95 15.83 3.14
CA PRO A 246 -8.87 17.24 2.84
C PRO A 246 -8.45 17.50 1.38
N LEU A 247 -8.93 18.60 0.83
CA LEU A 247 -8.58 19.01 -0.52
C LEU A 247 -7.13 19.52 -0.61
N LEU A 248 -6.67 20.25 0.39
CA LEU A 248 -5.32 20.82 0.47
C LEU A 248 -4.52 20.15 1.61
N HIS A 249 -3.19 20.17 1.51
CA HIS A 249 -2.30 19.53 2.48
C HIS A 249 -2.32 20.15 3.88
N ASP A 250 -2.63 21.43 3.96
CA ASP A 250 -2.69 22.21 5.20
C ASP A 250 -4.08 22.24 5.84
N GLU A 251 -5.02 21.47 5.30
CA GLU A 251 -6.36 21.33 5.85
C GLU A 251 -6.52 20.03 6.64
N ASP A 252 -7.40 20.07 7.64
CA ASP A 252 -7.84 18.88 8.35
C ASP A 252 -8.94 18.15 7.57
N PRO A 253 -8.99 16.80 7.64
CA PRO A 253 -10.11 16.02 7.14
C PRO A 253 -11.45 16.42 7.77
N VAL A 254 -12.53 16.06 7.09
CA VAL A 254 -13.89 16.41 7.54
C VAL A 254 -14.67 15.14 7.87
N VAL A 255 -15.29 15.13 9.04
CA VAL A 255 -16.29 14.12 9.41
C VAL A 255 -17.67 14.75 9.34
N PHE A 256 -18.53 14.19 8.48
CA PHE A 256 -19.94 14.52 8.42
C PHE A 256 -20.74 13.57 9.31
N THR A 257 -21.76 14.11 9.97
CA THR A 257 -22.69 13.33 10.80
C THR A 257 -24.11 13.70 10.40
N LEU A 258 -24.90 12.69 10.06
CA LEU A 258 -26.32 12.85 9.77
C LEU A 258 -27.08 12.91 11.10
N ASP A 259 -27.90 13.93 11.28
CA ASP A 259 -28.72 14.11 12.50
C ASP A 259 -30.01 13.27 12.40
N ASP A 260 -30.14 12.29 13.28
CA ASP A 260 -31.32 11.40 13.33
C ASP A 260 -32.55 12.03 13.98
N GLU A 261 -32.41 13.15 14.72
CA GLU A 261 -33.49 13.75 15.50
C GLU A 261 -34.37 14.72 14.71
N ARG A 262 -34.15 14.92 13.42
CA ARG A 262 -34.92 15.89 12.65
C ARG A 262 -36.16 15.33 12.01
N PRO A 263 -37.34 15.91 12.31
CA PRO A 263 -38.57 15.47 11.67
C PRO A 263 -38.68 15.96 10.22
N ALA A 264 -38.94 15.05 9.35
CA ALA A 264 -39.82 15.14 8.17
C ALA A 264 -39.46 16.09 7.00
N LYS A 265 -38.45 16.95 6.98
CA LYS A 265 -38.25 17.77 5.77
C LYS A 265 -36.92 17.50 5.16
N ARG A 266 -35.92 17.66 5.19
CA ARG A 266 -34.64 17.39 4.57
C ARG A 266 -33.62 17.09 5.68
N ARG A 267 -33.08 15.91 5.65
CA ARG A 267 -31.94 15.61 6.52
C ARG A 267 -30.75 16.46 6.10
N ASP A 268 -30.18 17.22 7.03
CA ASP A 268 -28.93 17.91 6.86
C ASP A 268 -27.83 17.18 7.64
N ALA A 269 -26.64 17.13 7.07
CA ALA A 269 -25.46 16.66 7.78
C ALA A 269 -24.77 17.84 8.46
N THR A 270 -24.42 17.69 9.71
CA THR A 270 -23.44 18.55 10.37
C THR A 270 -22.02 18.10 9.99
N TYR A 271 -21.03 18.98 10.08
CA TYR A 271 -19.66 18.60 9.79
C TYR A 271 -18.69 19.16 10.85
N LYS A 272 -17.58 18.44 11.00
CA LYS A 272 -16.47 18.85 11.86
C LYS A 272 -15.14 18.57 11.16
N ARG A 273 -14.23 19.56 11.14
CA ARG A 273 -12.83 19.31 10.81
C ARG A 273 -12.16 18.60 11.98
N VAL A 274 -11.37 17.59 11.70
CA VAL A 274 -10.79 16.70 12.71
C VAL A 274 -9.28 16.68 12.55
N SER A 275 -8.58 17.24 13.51
CA SER A 275 -7.13 17.06 13.59
C SER A 275 -6.82 15.64 14.06
N ILE A 276 -6.15 14.86 13.23
CA ILE A 276 -5.86 13.46 13.49
C ILE A 276 -4.43 13.35 14.03
N PRO A 277 -4.25 12.91 15.28
CA PRO A 277 -2.93 12.72 15.83
C PRO A 277 -2.24 11.48 15.26
N PHE A 278 -0.93 11.48 15.23
CA PHE A 278 -0.14 10.27 15.07
C PHE A 278 -0.40 9.30 16.22
N ARG A 279 -0.11 8.02 16.04
CA ARG A 279 -0.47 6.94 16.96
C ARG A 279 0.77 6.24 17.57
N PRO A 280 1.66 6.97 18.28
CA PRO A 280 2.77 6.36 19.01
C PRO A 280 2.30 5.37 20.09
N ASP A 281 1.07 5.52 20.56
CA ASP A 281 0.43 4.65 21.55
C ASP A 281 0.23 3.19 21.07
N LEU A 282 0.28 2.96 19.76
CA LEU A 282 0.19 1.63 19.13
C LEU A 282 1.55 0.99 18.86
N LEU A 283 2.64 1.61 19.28
CA LEU A 283 4.01 1.18 19.00
C LEU A 283 4.77 0.85 20.28
N PRO A 284 5.79 -0.04 20.22
CA PRO A 284 6.80 -0.11 21.27
C PRO A 284 7.41 1.26 21.54
N ALA A 285 7.80 1.52 22.79
CA ALA A 285 8.31 2.83 23.21
C ALA A 285 9.52 3.30 22.38
N GLU A 286 10.36 2.37 21.95
CA GLU A 286 11.56 2.60 21.14
C GLU A 286 11.23 3.11 19.74
N LEU A 287 10.04 2.77 19.22
CA LEU A 287 9.56 3.19 17.89
C LEU A 287 8.70 4.44 17.92
N ALA A 288 8.23 4.87 19.09
CA ALA A 288 7.32 6.01 19.22
C ALA A 288 7.87 7.31 18.60
N GLN A 289 9.20 7.50 18.64
CA GLN A 289 9.88 8.65 18.05
C GLN A 289 9.81 8.74 16.52
N PHE A 290 9.39 7.66 15.83
CA PHE A 290 9.24 7.63 14.36
C PHE A 290 7.77 7.76 13.91
N ALA A 291 6.83 7.90 14.86
CA ALA A 291 5.40 7.88 14.57
C ALA A 291 4.90 9.09 13.75
N ASP A 292 5.65 10.19 13.72
CA ASP A 292 5.35 11.42 12.98
C ASP A 292 6.08 11.52 11.61
N GLY A 293 6.65 10.41 11.15
CA GLY A 293 7.37 10.33 9.89
C GLY A 293 6.47 10.37 8.65
N ASP A 294 7.11 10.18 7.50
CA ASP A 294 6.46 10.17 6.19
C ASP A 294 5.30 9.17 6.07
N HIS A 295 4.48 9.32 5.03
CA HIS A 295 3.31 8.48 4.75
C HIS A 295 2.34 8.37 5.95
N GLY A 296 2.05 9.53 6.58
CA GLY A 296 1.12 9.56 7.71
C GLY A 296 1.59 8.78 8.94
N GLY A 297 2.92 8.63 9.13
CA GLY A 297 3.51 7.91 10.26
C GLY A 297 3.45 6.39 10.16
N SER A 298 3.23 5.83 8.99
CA SER A 298 2.98 4.38 8.78
C SER A 298 4.22 3.49 8.94
N HIS A 299 5.42 4.00 8.66
CA HIS A 299 6.64 3.18 8.59
C HIS A 299 6.94 2.38 9.86
N PRO A 300 6.91 2.97 11.08
CA PRO A 300 7.18 2.20 12.29
C PRO A 300 6.10 1.16 12.58
N HIS A 301 4.83 1.41 12.21
CA HIS A 301 3.75 0.43 12.34
C HIS A 301 3.97 -0.78 11.42
N LEU A 302 4.39 -0.55 10.17
CA LEU A 302 4.72 -1.62 9.23
C LEU A 302 5.89 -2.47 9.71
N VAL A 303 6.96 -1.84 10.16
CA VAL A 303 8.13 -2.54 10.72
C VAL A 303 7.73 -3.36 11.95
N ASN A 304 6.98 -2.74 12.87
CA ASN A 304 6.52 -3.44 14.07
C ASN A 304 5.63 -4.65 13.75
N GLU A 305 4.68 -4.50 12.83
CA GLU A 305 3.81 -5.60 12.40
C GLU A 305 4.61 -6.75 11.78
N PHE A 306 5.56 -6.44 10.89
CA PHE A 306 6.40 -7.44 10.25
C PHE A 306 7.24 -8.21 11.27
N ILE A 307 7.96 -7.51 12.16
CA ILE A 307 8.81 -8.15 13.16
C ILE A 307 7.97 -8.91 14.19
N SER A 308 6.88 -8.33 14.69
CA SER A 308 5.98 -9.02 15.63
C SER A 308 5.40 -10.30 15.03
N SER A 309 5.02 -10.29 13.74
CA SER A 309 4.54 -11.49 13.06
C SER A 309 5.59 -12.62 13.03
N ILE A 310 6.87 -12.26 12.90
CA ILE A 310 7.97 -13.23 12.93
C ILE A 310 8.15 -13.79 14.36
N VAL A 311 8.25 -12.91 15.35
CA VAL A 311 8.49 -13.28 16.76
C VAL A 311 7.34 -14.11 17.33
N GLU A 312 6.11 -13.75 17.00
CA GLU A 312 4.89 -14.42 17.44
C GLU A 312 4.54 -15.66 16.59
N ASN A 313 5.30 -15.93 15.53
CA ASN A 313 5.07 -17.03 14.59
C ASN A 313 3.62 -17.06 14.05
N ARG A 314 3.12 -15.90 13.62
CA ARG A 314 1.79 -15.73 13.03
C ARG A 314 1.86 -15.16 11.63
N MET A 315 0.74 -15.18 10.92
CA MET A 315 0.62 -14.46 9.67
C MET A 315 0.65 -12.94 9.92
N SER A 316 1.25 -12.21 8.98
CA SER A 316 1.20 -10.74 9.01
C SER A 316 -0.19 -10.23 8.62
N ALA A 317 -0.52 -9.03 9.05
CA ALA A 317 -1.79 -8.41 8.75
C ALA A 317 -2.01 -8.19 7.23
N ILE A 318 -0.93 -8.02 6.47
CA ILE A 318 -0.97 -7.93 5.00
C ILE A 318 -0.15 -9.08 4.41
N ASP A 319 -0.63 -10.30 4.64
CA ASP A 319 0.01 -11.51 4.18
C ASP A 319 -0.06 -11.70 2.65
N ALA A 320 0.49 -12.80 2.14
CA ALA A 320 0.55 -13.07 0.71
C ALA A 320 -0.84 -13.14 0.04
N VAL A 321 -1.86 -13.64 0.75
CA VAL A 321 -3.23 -13.74 0.21
C VAL A 321 -3.87 -12.35 0.12
N ARG A 322 -3.82 -11.58 1.20
CA ARG A 322 -4.35 -10.21 1.25
C ARG A 322 -3.62 -9.30 0.27
N ALA A 323 -2.30 -9.36 0.23
CA ALA A 323 -1.45 -8.63 -0.72
C ALA A 323 -1.82 -8.95 -2.18
N SER A 324 -2.07 -10.23 -2.49
CA SER A 324 -2.46 -10.66 -3.83
C SER A 324 -3.86 -10.16 -4.20
N ASN A 325 -4.84 -10.26 -3.31
CA ASN A 325 -6.18 -9.71 -3.53
C ASN A 325 -6.16 -8.20 -3.76
N TRP A 326 -5.31 -7.45 -3.04
CA TRP A 326 -5.17 -6.00 -3.23
C TRP A 326 -4.47 -5.65 -4.54
N THR A 327 -3.37 -6.33 -4.85
CA THR A 327 -2.59 -6.07 -6.08
C THR A 327 -3.37 -6.46 -7.34
N ALA A 328 -4.13 -7.55 -7.32
CA ALA A 328 -4.94 -8.00 -8.45
C ALA A 328 -5.96 -6.96 -8.92
N THR A 329 -6.46 -6.11 -8.01
CA THR A 329 -7.39 -5.02 -8.37
C THR A 329 -6.81 -4.12 -9.44
N GLY A 330 -5.55 -3.74 -9.28
CA GLY A 330 -4.87 -2.85 -10.21
C GLY A 330 -4.55 -3.51 -11.55
N ILE A 331 -4.13 -4.76 -11.53
CA ILE A 331 -3.85 -5.53 -12.76
C ILE A 331 -5.12 -5.66 -13.59
N CYS A 332 -6.23 -6.10 -12.98
CA CYS A 332 -7.52 -6.24 -13.65
C CYS A 332 -8.11 -4.89 -14.08
N ALA A 333 -7.92 -3.82 -13.30
CA ALA A 333 -8.35 -2.48 -13.68
C ALA A 333 -7.62 -1.98 -14.94
N ASN A 334 -6.31 -2.20 -15.01
CA ASN A 334 -5.56 -1.86 -16.22
C ASN A 334 -6.07 -2.66 -17.44
N GLU A 335 -6.32 -3.96 -17.30
CA GLU A 335 -6.88 -4.79 -18.36
C GLU A 335 -8.23 -4.25 -18.84
N SER A 336 -9.13 -3.89 -17.93
CA SER A 336 -10.42 -3.27 -18.25
C SER A 336 -10.24 -1.97 -19.04
N SER A 337 -9.30 -1.12 -18.65
CA SER A 337 -9.06 0.16 -19.34
C SER A 337 -8.57 -0.01 -20.77
N LEU A 338 -7.76 -1.03 -21.03
CA LEU A 338 -7.30 -1.40 -22.38
C LEU A 338 -8.44 -1.97 -23.26
N ARG A 339 -9.54 -2.41 -22.64
CA ARG A 339 -10.76 -2.91 -23.27
C ARG A 339 -11.93 -1.91 -23.18
N ASN A 340 -11.63 -0.61 -23.11
CA ASN A 340 -12.64 0.46 -23.06
C ASN A 340 -13.68 0.32 -21.94
N GLY A 341 -13.26 -0.11 -20.75
CA GLY A 341 -14.13 -0.22 -19.59
C GLY A 341 -14.93 -1.53 -19.51
N GLU A 342 -14.61 -2.52 -20.34
CA GLU A 342 -15.21 -3.86 -20.24
C GLU A 342 -15.07 -4.37 -18.79
N PRO A 343 -16.16 -4.84 -18.17
CA PRO A 343 -16.09 -5.39 -16.82
C PRO A 343 -15.22 -6.64 -16.77
N ILE A 344 -14.21 -6.63 -15.89
CA ILE A 344 -13.28 -7.74 -15.67
C ILE A 344 -13.55 -8.36 -14.29
N GLU A 345 -13.68 -9.68 -14.23
CA GLU A 345 -13.74 -10.44 -12.99
C GLU A 345 -12.34 -10.49 -12.35
N ILE A 346 -12.26 -10.16 -11.07
CA ILE A 346 -11.00 -10.21 -10.31
C ILE A 346 -10.89 -11.57 -9.63
N PRO A 347 -9.85 -12.37 -9.94
CA PRO A 347 -9.69 -13.68 -9.35
C PRO A 347 -9.53 -13.61 -7.82
N SER A 348 -10.01 -14.63 -7.13
CA SER A 348 -9.76 -14.79 -5.69
C SER A 348 -8.46 -15.54 -5.48
N PHE A 349 -7.61 -15.03 -4.62
CA PHE A 349 -6.39 -15.70 -4.15
C PHE A 349 -6.58 -16.41 -2.81
N GLY A 350 -7.77 -16.38 -2.27
CA GLY A 350 -8.16 -17.00 -1.01
C GLY A 350 -8.99 -16.05 -0.13
N SER A 351 -9.49 -16.57 0.99
CA SER A 351 -10.22 -15.76 1.97
C SER A 351 -9.28 -14.75 2.65
N VAL A 352 -9.75 -13.52 2.82
CA VAL A 352 -9.05 -12.47 3.61
C VAL A 352 -9.24 -12.66 5.11
N ASN A 353 -10.24 -13.47 5.51
CA ASN A 353 -10.46 -13.90 6.90
C ASN A 353 -10.16 -15.39 6.97
N PRO A 354 -9.18 -15.82 7.78
CA PRO A 354 -8.88 -17.25 7.97
C PRO A 354 -9.98 -17.97 8.74
#